data_b9d75b7e3cc161e9d758574bbc340ed4
#
_entry.id   b9d75b7e3cc161e9d758574bbc340ed4
#
_cell.length_a   1.000
_cell.length_b   1.000
_cell.length_c   1.000
_cell.angle_alpha   90.00
_cell.angle_beta   90.00
_cell.angle_gamma   90.00
#
_symmetry.space_group_name_H-M   'P 1'
#
loop_
_entity.id
_entity.type
_entity.pdbx_description
1 polymer ?
#
loop_
_entity_poly.entity_id
_entity_poly.type
_entity_poly.pdbx_seq_one_letter_code
_entity_poly.pdbx_strand_id
1 'polypeptide(L)'
;MENRNGLIVDAMLTHADGTAERDAAGLMLDHKLRKCGQRLGRHRRRSVGGDKAYDTREFVQLLRNMNIRPHVAQNLKRSGGSAIDARTTRHANYHVSQRKRPLIEKVFGWMKQTGGMRKTKLRGLLNVSWQFLMTAAAFNLWRLPKLKTAQV
;
A
#
# COMPACT_ATOMS: atom_id res chain seq x y z
N MET A 1 -3.85 -0.97 0.79
CA MET A 1 -5.06 -1.24 -0.05
C MET A 1 -4.84 -2.55 -0.79
N GLU A 2 -5.85 -3.36 -0.95
CA GLU A 2 -5.77 -4.56 -1.77
C GLU A 2 -6.22 -4.27 -3.23
N ASN A 3 -5.66 -5.03 -4.21
CA ASN A 3 -5.80 -4.70 -5.63
C ASN A 3 -7.08 -5.25 -6.29
N ARG A 4 -7.79 -6.18 -5.65
CA ARG A 4 -8.98 -6.81 -6.25
C ARG A 4 -10.19 -5.90 -6.17
N ASN A 5 -10.53 -5.46 -4.98
CA ASN A 5 -11.73 -4.69 -4.69
C ASN A 5 -11.42 -3.22 -4.38
N GLY A 6 -10.15 -2.88 -4.16
CA GLY A 6 -9.70 -1.55 -3.80
C GLY A 6 -10.09 -1.16 -2.38
N LEU A 7 -10.17 -2.14 -1.46
CA LEU A 7 -10.43 -1.89 -0.05
C LEU A 7 -9.14 -1.57 0.71
N ILE A 8 -9.22 -0.68 1.67
CA ILE A 8 -8.12 -0.38 2.59
C ILE A 8 -8.04 -1.54 3.58
N VAL A 9 -6.93 -2.27 3.59
CA VAL A 9 -6.73 -3.43 4.47
C VAL A 9 -5.88 -3.12 5.69
N ASP A 10 -5.11 -2.05 5.61
CA ASP A 10 -4.33 -1.49 6.70
C ASP A 10 -3.99 -0.03 6.42
N ALA A 11 -3.85 0.77 7.48
CA ALA A 11 -3.50 2.18 7.38
C ALA A 11 -2.79 2.62 8.66
N MET A 12 -1.75 3.43 8.52
CA MET A 12 -0.95 3.96 9.61
C MET A 12 -0.64 5.43 9.35
N LEU A 13 -0.73 6.25 10.36
CA LEU A 13 -0.27 7.64 10.34
C LEU A 13 1.03 7.74 11.13
N THR A 14 2.04 8.39 10.56
CA THR A 14 3.33 8.64 11.19
C THR A 14 3.69 10.13 11.08
N HIS A 15 4.69 10.57 11.83
CA HIS A 15 5.30 11.86 11.56
C HIS A 15 5.96 11.85 10.19
N ALA A 16 5.93 13.00 9.51
CA ALA A 16 6.54 13.14 8.19
C ALA A 16 8.06 13.29 8.34
N ASP A 17 8.78 12.24 7.99
CA ASP A 17 10.22 12.27 7.76
C ASP A 17 10.56 11.56 6.44
N GLY A 18 11.80 11.59 6.02
CA GLY A 18 12.22 11.07 4.72
C GLY A 18 12.09 9.54 4.56
N THR A 19 11.92 8.78 5.65
CA THR A 19 11.86 7.31 5.67
C THR A 19 10.54 6.75 6.20
N ALA A 20 9.77 7.55 6.94
CA ALA A 20 8.58 7.12 7.66
C ALA A 20 7.60 6.29 6.84
N GLU A 21 7.38 6.63 5.56
CA GLU A 21 6.47 5.89 4.69
C GLU A 21 6.94 4.45 4.45
N ARG A 22 8.25 4.26 4.24
CA ARG A 22 8.84 2.93 4.00
C ARG A 22 8.85 2.10 5.27
N ASP A 23 9.16 2.73 6.40
CA ASP A 23 9.19 2.08 7.71
C ASP A 23 7.78 1.66 8.12
N ALA A 24 6.79 2.54 7.98
CA ALA A 24 5.38 2.23 8.21
C ALA A 24 4.89 1.08 7.29
N ALA A 25 5.28 1.09 6.02
CA ALA A 25 4.93 0.01 5.10
C ALA A 25 5.52 -1.34 5.56
N GLY A 26 6.78 -1.35 6.00
CA GLY A 26 7.44 -2.53 6.57
C GLY A 26 6.70 -3.08 7.79
N LEU A 27 6.36 -2.21 8.75
CA LEU A 27 5.62 -2.56 9.96
C LEU A 27 4.22 -3.13 9.65
N MET A 28 3.46 -2.47 8.77
CA MET A 28 2.13 -2.95 8.37
C MET A 28 2.20 -4.32 7.69
N LEU A 29 3.21 -4.55 6.86
CA LEU A 29 3.40 -5.84 6.18
C LEU A 29 3.78 -6.94 7.16
N ASP A 30 4.71 -6.69 8.09
CA ASP A 30 5.08 -7.66 9.13
C ASP A 30 3.89 -8.04 10.00
N HIS A 31 3.13 -7.05 10.48
CA HIS A 31 1.91 -7.27 11.25
C HIS A 31 0.88 -8.12 10.49
N LYS A 32 0.70 -7.82 9.19
CA LYS A 32 -0.23 -8.57 8.34
C LYS A 32 0.24 -10.01 8.09
N LEU A 33 1.54 -10.22 7.94
CA LEU A 33 2.11 -11.56 7.77
C LEU A 33 1.96 -12.39 9.02
N ARG A 34 2.22 -11.83 10.19
CA ARG A 34 2.04 -12.52 11.49
C ARG A 34 0.58 -12.96 11.69
N LYS A 35 -0.39 -12.07 11.40
CA LYS A 35 -1.83 -12.41 11.52
C LYS A 35 -2.29 -13.48 10.51
N CYS A 36 -1.70 -13.52 9.32
CA CYS A 36 -2.11 -14.43 8.24
C CYS A 36 -1.13 -15.59 8.04
N GLY A 37 -0.02 -15.63 8.75
CA GLY A 37 1.19 -16.37 8.41
C GLY A 37 1.09 -17.89 8.45
N GLN A 38 0.06 -18.45 9.03
CA GLN A 38 -0.07 -19.91 9.10
C GLN A 38 -0.99 -20.54 8.05
N ARG A 39 -1.76 -19.75 7.28
CA ARG A 39 -2.77 -20.27 6.34
C ARG A 39 -2.42 -20.20 4.86
N LEU A 40 -1.32 -19.60 4.48
CA LEU A 40 -0.91 -19.53 3.08
C LEU A 40 0.20 -20.55 2.82
N GLY A 41 -0.18 -21.67 2.22
CA GLY A 41 0.77 -22.69 1.75
C GLY A 41 1.91 -22.05 0.94
N ARG A 42 3.08 -22.71 0.94
CA ARG A 42 4.35 -22.27 0.33
C ARG A 42 4.27 -21.73 -1.11
N HIS A 43 3.15 -21.96 -1.81
CA HIS A 43 3.03 -21.72 -3.26
C HIS A 43 2.45 -20.35 -3.66
N ARG A 44 1.87 -19.56 -2.77
CA ARG A 44 1.31 -18.23 -3.13
C ARG A 44 2.10 -17.09 -2.54
N ARG A 45 3.16 -16.67 -3.23
CA ARG A 45 3.87 -15.43 -2.91
C ARG A 45 2.93 -14.24 -3.13
N ARG A 46 2.82 -13.39 -2.11
CA ARG A 46 2.13 -12.10 -2.21
C ARG A 46 2.98 -11.12 -3.02
N SER A 47 2.34 -10.11 -3.59
CA SER A 47 3.03 -8.98 -4.21
C SER A 47 2.59 -7.67 -3.55
N VAL A 48 3.50 -6.73 -3.45
CA VAL A 48 3.25 -5.39 -2.95
C VAL A 48 3.62 -4.39 -4.02
N GLY A 49 2.64 -3.60 -4.47
CA GLY A 49 2.85 -2.47 -5.37
C GLY A 49 3.25 -1.22 -4.58
N GLY A 50 4.18 -0.48 -5.08
CA GLY A 50 4.63 0.80 -4.53
C GLY A 50 5.01 1.79 -5.62
N ASP A 51 5.12 3.05 -5.27
CA ASP A 51 5.62 4.08 -6.17
C ASP A 51 7.16 4.12 -6.22
N LYS A 52 7.72 5.06 -6.96
CA LYS A 52 9.16 5.22 -7.14
C LYS A 52 9.91 5.55 -5.85
N ALA A 53 9.26 6.13 -4.84
CA ALA A 53 9.89 6.45 -3.55
C ALA A 53 10.27 5.18 -2.78
N TYR A 54 9.56 4.09 -3.01
CA TYR A 54 9.85 2.78 -2.42
C TYR A 54 10.92 1.97 -3.16
N ASP A 55 11.43 2.45 -4.31
CA ASP A 55 12.48 1.78 -5.07
C ASP A 55 13.86 2.03 -4.41
N THR A 56 14.06 1.48 -3.23
CA THR A 56 15.32 1.47 -2.49
C THR A 56 15.82 0.05 -2.30
N ARG A 57 17.13 -0.13 -2.24
CA ARG A 57 17.74 -1.46 -2.04
C ARG A 57 17.23 -2.09 -0.74
N GLU A 58 17.19 -1.30 0.33
CA GLU A 58 16.76 -1.73 1.67
C GLU A 58 15.32 -2.22 1.65
N PHE A 59 14.38 -1.43 1.09
CA PHE A 59 12.97 -1.78 1.04
C PHE A 59 12.69 -2.99 0.13
N VAL A 60 13.32 -3.05 -1.03
CA VAL A 60 13.20 -4.20 -1.94
C VAL A 60 13.74 -5.47 -1.29
N GLN A 61 14.87 -5.39 -0.58
CA GLN A 61 15.44 -6.52 0.15
C GLN A 61 14.54 -6.95 1.32
N LEU A 62 13.99 -6.01 2.07
CA LEU A 62 13.00 -6.27 3.13
C LEU A 62 11.83 -7.09 2.60
N LEU A 63 11.22 -6.67 1.48
CA LEU A 63 10.12 -7.41 0.87
C LEU A 63 10.53 -8.83 0.45
N ARG A 64 11.72 -8.98 -0.14
CA ARG A 64 12.24 -10.30 -0.54
C ARG A 64 12.47 -11.22 0.65
N ASN A 65 13.00 -10.69 1.76
CA ASN A 65 13.19 -11.42 3.01
C ASN A 65 11.86 -11.89 3.61
N MET A 66 10.81 -11.08 3.45
CA MET A 66 9.43 -11.44 3.83
C MET A 66 8.75 -12.39 2.83
N ASN A 67 9.46 -12.89 1.82
CA ASN A 67 8.89 -13.70 0.73
C ASN A 67 7.78 -12.99 -0.07
N ILE A 68 7.87 -11.67 -0.19
CA ILE A 68 6.96 -10.81 -0.95
C ILE A 68 7.63 -10.41 -2.26
N ARG A 69 6.87 -10.42 -3.37
CA ARG A 69 7.34 -9.89 -4.65
C ARG A 69 7.23 -8.37 -4.66
N PRO A 70 8.34 -7.63 -4.85
CA PRO A 70 8.32 -6.17 -4.88
C PRO A 70 7.85 -5.67 -6.25
N HIS A 71 6.57 -5.34 -6.40
CA HIS A 71 6.04 -4.70 -7.61
C HIS A 71 6.12 -3.17 -7.50
N VAL A 72 7.25 -2.68 -7.05
CA VAL A 72 7.55 -1.24 -6.93
C VAL A 72 7.87 -0.65 -8.31
N ALA A 73 7.44 0.58 -8.57
CA ALA A 73 7.75 1.28 -9.82
C ALA A 73 9.25 1.63 -9.88
N GLN A 74 9.90 1.31 -11.00
CA GLN A 74 11.34 1.56 -11.17
C GLN A 74 11.67 3.06 -11.15
N ASN A 75 12.70 3.43 -10.42
CA ASN A 75 13.31 4.75 -10.42
C ASN A 75 14.62 4.75 -11.22
N LEU A 76 14.51 4.82 -12.53
CA LEU A 76 15.66 4.82 -13.43
C LEU A 76 16.52 6.10 -13.36
N LYS A 77 15.98 7.19 -12.77
CA LYS A 77 16.71 8.46 -12.62
C LYS A 77 17.60 8.50 -11.37
N ARG A 78 17.53 7.48 -10.52
CA ARG A 78 18.32 7.41 -9.29
C ARG A 78 19.77 7.11 -9.63
N SER A 79 20.71 7.77 -8.94
CA SER A 79 22.12 7.38 -8.95
C SER A 79 22.26 5.92 -8.48
N GLY A 80 22.88 5.07 -9.30
CA GLY A 80 22.95 3.62 -9.08
C GLY A 80 21.77 2.81 -9.63
N GLY A 81 20.81 3.43 -10.31
CA GLY A 81 19.68 2.77 -10.97
C GLY A 81 18.58 2.27 -10.03
N SER A 82 17.67 1.48 -10.58
CA SER A 82 16.56 0.86 -9.84
C SER A 82 17.01 -0.40 -9.10
N ALA A 83 16.49 -0.59 -7.89
CA ALA A 83 16.64 -1.85 -7.14
C ALA A 83 15.73 -2.98 -7.67
N ILE A 84 14.77 -2.65 -8.55
CA ILE A 84 13.88 -3.59 -9.23
C ILE A 84 14.53 -4.06 -10.53
N ASP A 85 14.82 -5.32 -10.60
CA ASP A 85 15.50 -6.00 -11.71
C ASP A 85 14.54 -6.78 -12.64
N ALA A 86 15.10 -7.36 -13.72
CA ALA A 86 14.37 -8.16 -14.69
C ALA A 86 13.68 -9.39 -14.07
N ARG A 87 14.16 -9.91 -12.93
CA ARG A 87 13.48 -10.99 -12.19
C ARG A 87 12.07 -10.61 -11.75
N THR A 88 11.81 -9.31 -11.59
CA THR A 88 10.49 -8.79 -11.22
C THR A 88 9.72 -8.28 -12.44
N THR A 89 10.36 -7.47 -13.30
CA THR A 89 9.68 -6.76 -14.39
C THR A 89 9.22 -7.66 -15.52
N ARG A 90 9.90 -8.78 -15.78
CA ARG A 90 9.53 -9.76 -16.83
C ARG A 90 8.17 -10.42 -16.62
N HIS A 91 7.61 -10.35 -15.40
CA HIS A 91 6.34 -11.00 -15.09
C HIS A 91 5.14 -10.12 -15.43
N ALA A 92 4.15 -10.67 -16.14
CA ALA A 92 2.91 -9.99 -16.50
C ALA A 92 2.19 -9.36 -15.28
N ASN A 93 2.24 -10.03 -14.13
CA ASN A 93 1.65 -9.53 -12.88
C ASN A 93 2.30 -8.23 -12.38
N TYR A 94 3.56 -7.96 -12.71
CA TYR A 94 4.20 -6.68 -12.41
C TYR A 94 3.47 -5.55 -13.14
N HIS A 95 3.23 -5.70 -14.44
CA HIS A 95 2.54 -4.70 -15.26
C HIS A 95 1.08 -4.49 -14.81
N VAL A 96 0.40 -5.57 -14.40
CA VAL A 96 -0.94 -5.47 -13.80
C VAL A 96 -0.90 -4.63 -12.52
N SER A 97 0.07 -4.87 -11.64
CA SER A 97 0.24 -4.10 -10.41
C SER A 97 0.52 -2.62 -10.68
N GLN A 98 1.37 -2.32 -11.68
CA GLN A 98 1.65 -0.94 -12.05
C GLN A 98 0.41 -0.20 -12.59
N ARG A 99 -0.43 -0.85 -13.38
CA ARG A 99 -1.71 -0.27 -13.84
C ARG A 99 -2.72 -0.05 -12.71
N LYS A 100 -2.72 -0.89 -11.68
CA LYS A 100 -3.63 -0.76 -10.53
C LYS A 100 -3.11 0.21 -9.45
N ARG A 101 -1.84 0.51 -9.42
CA ARG A 101 -1.23 1.41 -8.43
C ARG A 101 -1.95 2.76 -8.29
N PRO A 102 -2.36 3.46 -9.37
CA PRO A 102 -3.04 4.74 -9.25
C PRO A 102 -4.40 4.69 -8.52
N LEU A 103 -4.95 3.50 -8.28
CA LEU A 103 -6.20 3.37 -7.52
C LEU A 103 -6.07 3.87 -6.07
N ILE A 104 -4.86 3.82 -5.49
CA ILE A 104 -4.62 4.36 -4.14
C ILE A 104 -4.78 5.89 -4.11
N GLU A 105 -4.44 6.57 -5.20
CA GLU A 105 -4.58 8.02 -5.32
C GLU A 105 -6.06 8.44 -5.26
N LYS A 106 -6.96 7.63 -5.84
CA LYS A 106 -8.42 7.83 -5.74
C LYS A 106 -8.92 7.72 -4.31
N VAL A 107 -8.35 6.80 -3.53
CA VAL A 107 -8.65 6.65 -2.10
C VAL A 107 -8.26 7.91 -1.33
N PHE A 108 -7.03 8.37 -1.50
CA PHE A 108 -6.56 9.59 -0.85
C PHE A 108 -7.32 10.83 -1.34
N GLY A 109 -7.67 10.90 -2.62
CA GLY A 109 -8.54 11.94 -3.17
C GLY A 109 -9.89 11.99 -2.46
N TRP A 110 -10.55 10.84 -2.30
CA TRP A 110 -11.81 10.72 -1.58
C TRP A 110 -11.67 11.11 -0.10
N MET A 111 -10.64 10.64 0.59
CA MET A 111 -10.37 10.98 1.99
C MET A 111 -10.18 12.49 2.17
N LYS A 112 -9.49 13.15 1.25
CA LYS A 112 -9.25 14.60 1.29
C LYS A 112 -10.52 15.42 0.99
N GLN A 113 -11.31 15.01 0.00
CA GLN A 113 -12.47 15.77 -0.48
C GLN A 113 -13.72 15.44 0.34
N THR A 114 -14.11 14.17 0.38
CA THR A 114 -15.35 13.70 1.02
C THR A 114 -15.12 13.40 2.49
N GLY A 115 -13.98 12.79 2.84
CA GLY A 115 -13.62 12.42 4.20
C GLY A 115 -13.13 13.57 5.09
N GLY A 116 -13.10 14.81 4.58
CA GLY A 116 -12.73 15.99 5.37
C GLY A 116 -11.26 16.06 5.82
N MET A 117 -10.38 15.19 5.27
CA MET A 117 -8.98 15.12 5.70
C MET A 117 -8.05 16.15 5.03
N ARG A 118 -8.58 17.02 4.17
CA ARG A 118 -7.77 18.07 3.55
C ARG A 118 -7.25 19.09 4.55
N LYS A 119 -8.08 19.41 5.56
CA LYS A 119 -7.72 20.26 6.70
C LYS A 119 -8.36 19.69 7.95
N THR A 120 -7.60 18.93 8.71
CA THR A 120 -8.08 18.45 10.01
C THR A 120 -8.09 19.58 11.03
N LYS A 121 -9.11 19.60 11.89
CA LYS A 121 -9.17 20.47 13.07
C LYS A 121 -8.56 19.80 14.31
N LEU A 122 -8.26 18.51 14.22
CA LEU A 122 -7.67 17.76 15.32
C LEU A 122 -6.16 18.03 15.39
N ARG A 123 -5.62 18.01 16.62
CA ARG A 123 -4.20 18.17 16.88
C ARG A 123 -3.64 16.96 17.61
N GLY A 124 -2.36 16.70 17.38
CA GLY A 124 -1.64 15.55 17.94
C GLY A 124 -1.83 14.27 17.11
N LEU A 125 -0.77 13.47 17.07
CA LEU A 125 -0.69 12.27 16.23
C LEU A 125 -1.83 11.29 16.54
N LEU A 126 -2.17 11.10 17.80
CA LEU A 126 -3.19 10.16 18.24
C LEU A 126 -4.57 10.52 17.67
N ASN A 127 -4.99 11.78 17.84
CA ASN A 127 -6.31 12.26 17.41
C ASN A 127 -6.43 12.25 15.87
N VAL A 128 -5.38 12.69 15.18
CA VAL A 128 -5.36 12.68 13.71
C VAL A 128 -5.31 11.24 13.18
N SER A 129 -4.59 10.33 13.84
CA SER A 129 -4.56 8.91 13.50
C SER A 129 -5.95 8.28 13.64
N TRP A 130 -6.66 8.59 14.73
CA TRP A 130 -8.04 8.14 14.92
C TRP A 130 -8.94 8.61 13.77
N GLN A 131 -8.92 9.91 13.44
CA GLN A 131 -9.70 10.46 12.32
C GLN A 131 -9.34 9.77 11.00
N PHE A 132 -8.05 9.55 10.75
CA PHE A 132 -7.57 8.86 9.54
C PHE A 132 -8.11 7.44 9.43
N LEU A 133 -8.06 6.66 10.52
CA LEU A 133 -8.55 5.29 10.55
C LEU A 133 -10.08 5.22 10.39
N MET A 134 -10.82 6.13 11.04
CA MET A 134 -12.28 6.23 10.87
C MET A 134 -12.67 6.60 9.44
N THR A 135 -11.92 7.53 8.82
CA THR A 135 -12.13 7.90 7.41
C THR A 135 -11.82 6.73 6.47
N ALA A 136 -10.79 5.95 6.77
CA ALA A 136 -10.46 4.73 6.01
C ALA A 136 -11.57 3.67 6.11
N ALA A 137 -12.13 3.49 7.30
CA ALA A 137 -13.27 2.59 7.52
C ALA A 137 -14.52 3.08 6.77
N ALA A 138 -14.82 4.37 6.83
CA ALA A 138 -15.94 4.98 6.11
C ALA A 138 -15.81 4.80 4.58
N PHE A 139 -14.59 4.97 4.03
CA PHE A 139 -14.32 4.67 2.63
C PHE A 139 -14.64 3.22 2.27
N ASN A 140 -14.23 2.27 3.10
CA ASN A 140 -14.52 0.85 2.87
C ASN A 140 -16.04 0.58 2.90
N LEU A 141 -16.76 1.14 3.87
CA LEU A 141 -18.22 1.01 3.96
C LEU A 141 -18.92 1.61 2.73
N TRP A 142 -18.50 2.79 2.27
CA TRP A 142 -19.03 3.41 1.06
C TRP A 142 -18.77 2.58 -0.20
N ARG A 143 -17.65 1.84 -0.23
CA ARG A 143 -17.26 1.05 -1.39
C ARG A 143 -17.95 -0.31 -1.45
N LEU A 144 -18.26 -0.94 -0.33
CA LEU A 144 -18.83 -2.29 -0.26
C LEU A 144 -20.11 -2.50 -1.08
N PRO A 145 -21.13 -1.59 -1.04
CA PRO A 145 -22.34 -1.76 -1.86
C PRO A 145 -22.04 -1.79 -3.35
N LYS A 146 -21.08 -0.96 -3.81
CA LYS A 146 -20.68 -0.90 -5.23
C LYS A 146 -19.99 -2.18 -5.71
N LEU A 147 -19.38 -2.93 -4.82
CA LEU A 147 -18.77 -4.22 -5.14
C LEU A 147 -19.82 -5.32 -5.27
N LYS A 148 -20.91 -5.26 -4.50
CA LYS A 148 -22.02 -6.20 -4.60
C LYS A 148 -22.75 -6.04 -5.96
N THR A 149 -23.02 -4.82 -6.38
CA THR A 149 -23.69 -4.53 -7.67
C THR A 149 -22.84 -4.87 -8.89
N ALA A 150 -21.52 -4.89 -8.78
CA ALA A 150 -20.62 -5.24 -9.88
C ALA A 150 -20.44 -6.77 -10.09
N GLN A 151 -21.03 -7.58 -9.23
CA GLN A 151 -20.97 -9.07 -9.30
C GLN A 151 -22.28 -9.67 -9.86
N VAL A 152 -23.26 -8.86 -10.18
CA VAL A 152 -24.50 -9.23 -10.89
C VAL A 152 -24.37 -8.85 -12.35
#